data_f78c9ffea69e0581cc3683327fc6402f
#
_entry.id   f78c9ffea69e0581cc3683327fc6402f
#
_cell.length_a   1.000
_cell.length_b   1.000
_cell.length_c   1.000
_cell.angle_alpha   90.00
_cell.angle_beta   90.00
_cell.angle_gamma   90.00
#
_symmetry.space_group_name_H-M   'P 1'
#
loop_
_entity.id
_entity.type
_entity.pdbx_description
1 polymer ?
#
loop_
_entity_poly.entity_id
_entity_poly.type
_entity_poly.pdbx_seq_one_letter_code
_entity_poly.pdbx_strand_id
1 'polypeptide(L)'
;MSSDPSHRQGPRPSLLVFADSLAYYGPTGGLPADDPRIWPNIVASHLDWDLELIGRIGWTCRDVWWAATQDPRAWAALPRAGAVIFATGGMDSLPSVLPTVLRESIRYVRPPSLRRWVRDGYGWLQPRLSPVARPALPPRLSAEYLEQTRGAIDFNRPGIPIVASLPSVHIADTYGRAHHGRAGTAAAITQWAQNHNIPLVDLKAAVAEHIMSGRGNPDGIHWNFEAHQAVAELMLKALAEALQTAFQTAFQTANLPNSKPGR
;
A
#
# COMPACT_ATOMS: atom_id res chain seq x y z
N MET A 1 36.02 -35.42 -7.64
CA MET A 1 34.55 -35.45 -7.80
C MET A 1 34.06 -34.01 -7.63
N SER A 2 33.79 -33.36 -8.77
CA SER A 2 33.33 -31.96 -8.83
C SER A 2 31.84 -31.97 -8.60
N SER A 3 31.38 -31.34 -7.51
CA SER A 3 29.95 -31.12 -7.24
C SER A 3 29.43 -30.06 -8.19
N ASP A 4 28.58 -30.49 -9.11
CA ASP A 4 27.86 -29.64 -10.08
C ASP A 4 26.90 -28.69 -9.31
N PRO A 5 27.00 -27.36 -9.45
CA PRO A 5 26.12 -26.40 -8.77
C PRO A 5 24.81 -26.13 -9.53
N SER A 6 24.36 -27.02 -10.43
CA SER A 6 23.15 -26.83 -11.22
C SER A 6 21.86 -27.42 -10.61
N HIS A 7 21.61 -27.27 -9.31
CA HIS A 7 20.25 -27.33 -8.83
C HIS A 7 19.54 -26.03 -9.27
N ARG A 8 18.87 -26.08 -10.42
CA ARG A 8 17.91 -25.04 -10.83
C ARG A 8 16.80 -24.98 -9.80
N GLN A 9 16.96 -24.10 -8.84
CA GLN A 9 15.81 -23.63 -8.05
C GLN A 9 14.82 -23.04 -9.05
N GLY A 10 13.55 -23.45 -8.98
CA GLY A 10 12.49 -22.84 -9.78
C GLY A 10 12.46 -21.31 -9.56
N PRO A 11 11.74 -20.56 -10.39
CA PRO A 11 11.66 -19.11 -10.23
C PRO A 11 11.22 -18.79 -8.81
N ARG A 12 11.95 -17.87 -8.13
CA ARG A 12 11.62 -17.42 -6.77
C ARG A 12 10.20 -16.86 -6.75
N PRO A 13 9.44 -17.09 -5.67
CA PRO A 13 8.19 -16.36 -5.46
C PRO A 13 8.46 -14.87 -5.42
N SER A 14 7.46 -14.05 -5.76
CA SER A 14 7.57 -12.61 -5.61
C SER A 14 6.62 -12.08 -4.54
N LEU A 15 7.04 -11.02 -3.85
CA LEU A 15 6.21 -10.19 -3.00
C LEU A 15 5.61 -9.09 -3.88
N LEU A 16 4.30 -9.14 -4.13
CA LEU A 16 3.60 -8.11 -4.88
C LEU A 16 3.09 -7.02 -3.93
N VAL A 17 3.59 -5.80 -4.10
CA VAL A 17 3.25 -4.67 -3.23
C VAL A 17 2.56 -3.59 -4.04
N PHE A 18 1.32 -3.28 -3.69
CA PHE A 18 0.61 -2.08 -4.14
C PHE A 18 0.72 -1.00 -3.08
N ALA A 19 1.29 0.17 -3.43
CA ALA A 19 1.58 1.19 -2.45
C ALA A 19 1.51 2.62 -3.00
N ASP A 20 1.54 3.59 -2.11
CA ASP A 20 1.85 4.98 -2.42
C ASP A 20 3.35 5.29 -2.22
N SER A 21 3.70 6.57 -2.13
CA SER A 21 5.09 7.00 -1.95
C SER A 21 5.75 6.54 -0.65
N LEU A 22 4.99 6.16 0.37
CA LEU A 22 5.54 5.68 1.64
C LEU A 22 6.31 4.35 1.48
N ALA A 23 6.18 3.68 0.34
CA ALA A 23 6.96 2.48 0.06
C ALA A 23 8.39 2.78 -0.44
N TYR A 24 8.64 3.97 -1.01
CA TYR A 24 9.91 4.25 -1.68
C TYR A 24 10.46 5.68 -1.46
N TYR A 25 9.85 6.48 -0.59
CA TYR A 25 10.40 7.79 -0.21
C TYR A 25 11.18 7.69 1.10
N GLY A 26 12.41 8.12 1.07
CA GLY A 26 13.30 8.21 2.23
C GLY A 26 13.47 9.63 2.75
N PRO A 27 14.44 9.86 3.62
CA PRO A 27 14.64 11.15 4.33
C PRO A 27 14.94 12.33 3.42
N THR A 28 15.43 12.10 2.20
CA THR A 28 15.82 13.17 1.24
C THR A 28 14.99 13.15 -0.05
N GLY A 29 14.01 12.26 -0.19
CA GLY A 29 13.15 12.16 -1.38
C GLY A 29 12.91 10.74 -1.85
N GLY A 30 12.43 10.59 -3.10
CA GLY A 30 12.18 9.31 -3.73
C GLY A 30 13.46 8.52 -3.98
N LEU A 31 13.40 7.23 -3.72
CA LEU A 31 14.47 6.25 -3.89
C LEU A 31 14.14 5.31 -5.06
N PRO A 32 15.14 4.66 -5.68
CA PRO A 32 14.91 3.57 -6.62
C PRO A 32 14.07 2.44 -6.00
N ALA A 33 13.29 1.74 -6.82
CA ALA A 33 12.43 0.66 -6.34
C ALA A 33 13.21 -0.53 -5.77
N ASP A 34 14.48 -0.65 -6.13
CA ASP A 34 15.42 -1.69 -5.69
C ASP A 34 16.35 -1.23 -4.55
N ASP A 35 16.14 -0.02 -3.98
CA ASP A 35 16.95 0.44 -2.84
C ASP A 35 16.76 -0.50 -1.63
N PRO A 36 17.83 -1.13 -1.11
CA PRO A 36 17.70 -2.13 -0.05
C PRO A 36 17.22 -1.58 1.30
N ARG A 37 17.15 -0.25 1.46
CA ARG A 37 16.76 0.42 2.70
C ARG A 37 15.26 0.72 2.79
N ILE A 38 14.50 0.56 1.70
CA ILE A 38 13.05 0.73 1.74
C ILE A 38 12.40 -0.55 2.26
N TRP A 39 11.31 -0.39 3.02
CA TRP A 39 10.65 -1.52 3.69
C TRP A 39 10.24 -2.67 2.76
N PRO A 40 9.79 -2.46 1.50
CA PRO A 40 9.42 -3.59 0.65
C PRO A 40 10.60 -4.50 0.31
N ASN A 41 11.80 -3.91 0.06
CA ASN A 41 13.01 -4.69 -0.22
C ASN A 41 13.55 -5.38 1.03
N ILE A 42 13.45 -4.75 2.22
CA ILE A 42 13.81 -5.39 3.50
C ILE A 42 12.95 -6.64 3.69
N VAL A 43 11.63 -6.54 3.47
CA VAL A 43 10.68 -7.66 3.60
C VAL A 43 10.98 -8.76 2.58
N ALA A 44 11.12 -8.40 1.31
CA ALA A 44 11.39 -9.36 0.23
C ALA A 44 12.71 -10.10 0.43
N SER A 45 13.77 -9.37 0.84
CA SER A 45 15.09 -9.94 1.15
C SER A 45 15.01 -10.92 2.33
N HIS A 46 14.24 -10.60 3.37
CA HIS A 46 14.07 -11.49 4.53
C HIS A 46 13.37 -12.81 4.17
N LEU A 47 12.48 -12.78 3.19
CA LEU A 47 11.75 -13.94 2.69
C LEU A 47 12.51 -14.72 1.59
N ASP A 48 13.65 -14.22 1.11
CA ASP A 48 14.34 -14.69 -0.10
C ASP A 48 13.41 -14.69 -1.33
N TRP A 49 12.58 -13.66 -1.46
CA TRP A 49 11.64 -13.45 -2.56
C TRP A 49 12.04 -12.27 -3.43
N ASP A 50 11.60 -12.28 -4.69
CA ASP A 50 11.70 -11.11 -5.55
C ASP A 50 10.67 -10.05 -5.14
N LEU A 51 10.96 -8.76 -5.33
CA LEU A 51 10.01 -7.67 -5.10
C LEU A 51 9.37 -7.22 -6.42
N GLU A 52 8.05 -7.14 -6.44
CA GLU A 52 7.27 -6.45 -7.48
C GLU A 52 6.53 -5.26 -6.84
N LEU A 53 7.17 -4.10 -6.86
CA LEU A 53 6.61 -2.86 -6.30
C LEU A 53 5.83 -2.10 -7.37
N ILE A 54 4.52 -2.02 -7.20
CA ILE A 54 3.60 -1.25 -8.05
C ILE A 54 3.04 -0.10 -7.22
N GLY A 55 3.60 1.08 -7.42
CA GLY A 55 3.25 2.22 -6.60
C GLY A 55 3.53 3.55 -7.28
N ARG A 56 2.85 4.58 -6.81
CA ARG A 56 3.05 5.95 -7.27
C ARG A 56 2.74 6.96 -6.16
N ILE A 57 3.45 8.09 -6.20
CA ILE A 57 3.19 9.20 -5.28
C ILE A 57 1.73 9.64 -5.34
N GLY A 58 1.11 9.74 -4.17
CA GLY A 58 -0.24 10.25 -4.03
C GLY A 58 -1.35 9.25 -4.37
N TRP A 59 -1.04 7.96 -4.56
CA TRP A 59 -2.04 6.94 -4.85
C TRP A 59 -3.00 6.72 -3.69
N THR A 60 -4.26 6.55 -4.05
CA THR A 60 -5.37 6.16 -3.19
C THR A 60 -5.72 4.68 -3.42
N CYS A 61 -6.61 4.11 -2.62
CA CYS A 61 -7.15 2.77 -2.85
C CYS A 61 -7.79 2.62 -4.24
N ARG A 62 -8.38 3.68 -4.79
CA ARG A 62 -8.90 3.71 -6.16
C ARG A 62 -7.80 3.51 -7.21
N ASP A 63 -6.65 4.17 -7.02
CA ASP A 63 -5.54 4.07 -7.96
C ASP A 63 -4.90 2.67 -7.90
N VAL A 64 -4.87 2.05 -6.73
CA VAL A 64 -4.44 0.65 -6.54
C VAL A 64 -5.37 -0.31 -7.29
N TRP A 65 -6.69 -0.12 -7.19
CA TRP A 65 -7.65 -0.92 -7.97
C TRP A 65 -7.41 -0.80 -9.48
N TRP A 66 -7.18 0.41 -9.98
CA TRP A 66 -6.86 0.61 -11.40
C TRP A 66 -5.54 -0.05 -11.78
N ALA A 67 -4.51 0.04 -10.94
CA ALA A 67 -3.24 -0.63 -11.19
C ALA A 67 -3.41 -2.16 -11.22
N ALA A 68 -4.12 -2.74 -10.26
CA ALA A 68 -4.35 -4.18 -10.21
C ALA A 68 -5.13 -4.72 -11.42
N THR A 69 -6.02 -3.90 -12.01
CA THR A 69 -6.90 -4.30 -13.11
C THR A 69 -6.46 -3.84 -14.49
N GLN A 70 -5.53 -2.88 -14.61
CA GLN A 70 -5.17 -2.25 -15.88
C GLN A 70 -3.65 -2.18 -16.11
N ASP A 71 -2.80 -2.34 -15.09
CA ASP A 71 -1.35 -2.29 -15.26
C ASP A 71 -0.80 -3.68 -15.66
N PRO A 72 -0.18 -3.81 -16.84
CA PRO A 72 0.37 -5.09 -17.29
C PRO A 72 1.47 -5.62 -16.37
N ARG A 73 2.14 -4.77 -15.57
CA ARG A 73 3.12 -5.22 -14.57
C ARG A 73 2.43 -6.02 -13.46
N ALA A 74 1.24 -5.58 -13.01
CA ALA A 74 0.44 -6.32 -12.04
C ALA A 74 0.05 -7.70 -12.56
N TRP A 75 -0.39 -7.77 -13.80
CA TRP A 75 -0.76 -9.04 -14.44
C TRP A 75 0.43 -9.98 -14.64
N ALA A 76 1.60 -9.45 -14.99
CA ALA A 76 2.81 -10.24 -15.13
C ALA A 76 3.36 -10.75 -13.79
N ALA A 77 3.20 -9.96 -12.72
CA ALA A 77 3.67 -10.30 -11.38
C ALA A 77 2.76 -11.33 -10.67
N LEU A 78 1.44 -11.20 -10.81
CA LEU A 78 0.45 -11.97 -10.05
C LEU A 78 0.61 -13.50 -10.13
N PRO A 79 0.91 -14.13 -11.29
CA PRO A 79 1.12 -15.58 -11.37
C PRO A 79 2.30 -16.07 -10.53
N ARG A 80 3.31 -15.23 -10.27
CA ARG A 80 4.51 -15.56 -9.49
C ARG A 80 4.41 -15.11 -8.03
N ALA A 81 3.39 -14.32 -7.71
CA ALA A 81 3.25 -13.76 -6.38
C ALA A 81 3.02 -14.85 -5.33
N GLY A 82 3.84 -14.85 -4.28
CA GLY A 82 3.65 -15.68 -3.09
C GLY A 82 2.73 -15.04 -2.06
N ALA A 83 2.67 -13.69 -2.06
CA ALA A 83 1.77 -12.90 -1.24
C ALA A 83 1.56 -11.50 -1.86
N VAL A 84 0.51 -10.80 -1.42
CA VAL A 84 0.18 -9.43 -1.83
C VAL A 84 0.10 -8.53 -0.61
N ILE A 85 0.64 -7.31 -0.72
CA ILE A 85 0.49 -6.27 0.31
C ILE A 85 -0.24 -5.06 -0.29
N PHE A 86 -1.29 -4.60 0.39
CA PHE A 86 -1.94 -3.31 0.15
C PHE A 86 -1.45 -2.28 1.14
N ALA A 87 -0.40 -1.52 0.80
CA ALA A 87 0.16 -0.45 1.62
C ALA A 87 -0.39 0.91 1.17
N THR A 88 -1.67 1.13 1.38
CA THR A 88 -2.45 2.28 0.89
C THR A 88 -3.46 2.77 1.93
N GLY A 89 -4.24 3.81 1.60
CA GLY A 89 -5.23 4.40 2.50
C GLY A 89 -4.74 5.67 3.19
N GLY A 90 -3.42 5.91 3.23
CA GLY A 90 -2.85 7.14 3.75
C GLY A 90 -3.36 8.36 2.99
N MET A 91 -3.18 8.36 1.68
CA MET A 91 -3.62 9.45 0.80
C MET A 91 -5.14 9.63 0.75
N ASP A 92 -5.90 8.54 0.92
CA ASP A 92 -7.37 8.56 1.02
C ASP A 92 -7.83 9.43 2.20
N SER A 93 -7.15 9.31 3.32
CA SER A 93 -7.50 9.93 4.60
C SER A 93 -7.05 11.38 4.73
N LEU A 94 -6.16 11.85 3.86
CA LEU A 94 -5.66 13.23 3.89
C LEU A 94 -6.73 14.23 3.44
N PRO A 95 -6.78 15.43 4.05
CA PRO A 95 -7.74 16.46 3.66
C PRO A 95 -7.48 16.93 2.22
N SER A 96 -8.54 17.02 1.42
CA SER A 96 -8.48 17.53 0.05
C SER A 96 -9.47 18.66 -0.14
N VAL A 97 -8.96 19.84 -0.48
CA VAL A 97 -9.77 21.05 -0.73
C VAL A 97 -10.53 20.94 -2.04
N LEU A 98 -9.99 20.20 -2.99
CA LEU A 98 -10.63 19.93 -4.28
C LEU A 98 -10.99 18.42 -4.38
N PRO A 99 -12.14 18.11 -5.03
CA PRO A 99 -12.39 16.74 -5.47
C PRO A 99 -11.21 16.19 -6.27
N THR A 100 -10.90 14.91 -6.10
CA THR A 100 -9.73 14.28 -6.73
C THR A 100 -9.66 14.51 -8.23
N VAL A 101 -10.80 14.43 -8.94
CA VAL A 101 -10.88 14.70 -10.40
C VAL A 101 -10.41 16.12 -10.75
N LEU A 102 -10.83 17.13 -9.98
CA LEU A 102 -10.40 18.52 -10.23
C LEU A 102 -8.93 18.72 -9.90
N ARG A 103 -8.43 18.11 -8.80
CA ARG A 103 -7.01 18.15 -8.44
C ARG A 103 -6.14 17.53 -9.53
N GLU A 104 -6.53 16.38 -10.06
CA GLU A 104 -5.82 15.70 -11.14
C GLU A 104 -5.90 16.49 -12.47
N SER A 105 -6.98 17.21 -12.73
CA SER A 105 -7.14 18.00 -13.96
C SER A 105 -6.20 19.22 -14.00
N ILE A 106 -5.63 19.68 -12.87
CA ILE A 106 -4.68 20.79 -12.84
C ILE A 106 -3.47 20.50 -13.77
N ARG A 107 -3.04 19.26 -13.89
CA ARG A 107 -1.92 18.87 -14.78
C ARG A 107 -2.20 19.14 -16.27
N TYR A 108 -3.46 19.21 -16.67
CA TYR A 108 -3.87 19.45 -18.06
C TYR A 108 -4.13 20.92 -18.39
N VAL A 109 -4.09 21.82 -17.40
CA VAL A 109 -4.29 23.27 -17.62
C VAL A 109 -3.24 23.80 -18.59
N ARG A 110 -3.69 24.57 -19.56
CA ARG A 110 -2.86 25.25 -20.57
C ARG A 110 -3.17 26.75 -20.54
N PRO A 111 -2.21 27.64 -20.80
CA PRO A 111 -0.79 27.38 -21.02
C PRO A 111 -0.02 27.03 -19.72
N PRO A 112 1.27 26.65 -19.78
CA PRO A 112 2.07 26.28 -18.59
C PRO A 112 2.14 27.36 -17.51
N SER A 113 2.07 28.63 -17.85
CA SER A 113 2.01 29.76 -16.92
C SER A 113 0.73 29.76 -16.10
N LEU A 114 -0.42 29.55 -16.74
CA LEU A 114 -1.71 29.41 -16.04
C LEU A 114 -1.72 28.18 -15.11
N ARG A 115 -1.16 27.05 -15.57
CA ARG A 115 -1.05 25.85 -14.74
C ARG A 115 -0.19 26.09 -13.49
N ARG A 116 0.92 26.85 -13.60
CA ARG A 116 1.74 27.23 -12.44
C ARG A 116 0.90 28.07 -11.47
N TRP A 117 0.25 29.11 -11.96
CA TRP A 117 -0.59 29.97 -11.13
C TRP A 117 -1.69 29.20 -10.40
N VAL A 118 -2.40 28.31 -11.11
CA VAL A 118 -3.44 27.45 -10.49
C VAL A 118 -2.83 26.53 -9.43
N ARG A 119 -1.68 25.94 -9.69
CA ARG A 119 -0.98 25.07 -8.74
C ARG A 119 -0.50 25.84 -7.50
N ASP A 120 0.05 27.02 -7.71
CA ASP A 120 0.55 27.85 -6.61
C ASP A 120 -0.62 28.36 -5.75
N GLY A 121 -1.73 28.76 -6.39
CA GLY A 121 -2.97 29.12 -5.71
C GLY A 121 -3.56 27.94 -4.91
N TYR A 122 -3.56 26.74 -5.48
CA TYR A 122 -3.95 25.53 -4.76
C TYR A 122 -3.03 25.25 -3.57
N GLY A 123 -1.72 25.32 -3.76
CA GLY A 123 -0.71 25.12 -2.70
C GLY A 123 -0.85 26.13 -1.56
N TRP A 124 -1.23 27.37 -1.85
CA TRP A 124 -1.53 28.39 -0.83
C TRP A 124 -2.84 28.12 -0.07
N LEU A 125 -3.86 27.59 -0.77
CA LEU A 125 -5.19 27.36 -0.22
C LEU A 125 -5.26 26.07 0.60
N GLN A 126 -4.57 25.02 0.15
CA GLN A 126 -4.61 23.68 0.72
C GLN A 126 -4.37 23.67 2.24
N PRO A 127 -3.27 24.21 2.79
CA PRO A 127 -3.03 24.14 4.23
C PRO A 127 -4.05 24.95 5.05
N ARG A 128 -4.61 26.03 4.48
CA ARG A 128 -5.58 26.90 5.15
C ARG A 128 -6.95 26.27 5.29
N LEU A 129 -7.39 25.53 4.30
CA LEU A 129 -8.69 24.87 4.28
C LEU A 129 -8.64 23.40 4.73
N SER A 130 -7.46 22.82 4.87
CA SER A 130 -7.31 21.43 5.33
C SER A 130 -8.03 21.11 6.64
N PRO A 131 -8.09 21.99 7.66
CA PRO A 131 -8.81 21.70 8.90
C PRO A 131 -10.32 21.47 8.74
N VAL A 132 -10.92 21.96 7.66
CA VAL A 132 -12.36 21.81 7.36
C VAL A 132 -12.62 21.00 6.09
N ALA A 133 -11.57 20.61 5.36
CA ALA A 133 -11.67 19.85 4.13
C ALA A 133 -12.03 18.38 4.40
N ARG A 134 -12.75 17.77 3.46
CA ARG A 134 -13.07 16.34 3.54
C ARG A 134 -11.85 15.48 3.18
N PRO A 135 -11.81 14.21 3.61
CA PRO A 135 -10.84 13.23 3.12
C PRO A 135 -10.85 13.16 1.60
N ALA A 136 -9.67 12.94 0.99
CA ALA A 136 -9.52 12.84 -0.47
C ALA A 136 -10.38 11.72 -1.08
N LEU A 137 -10.59 10.64 -0.31
CA LEU A 137 -11.53 9.58 -0.64
C LEU A 137 -12.40 9.29 0.60
N PRO A 138 -13.73 9.21 0.48
CA PRO A 138 -14.59 8.80 1.58
C PRO A 138 -14.20 7.41 2.13
N PRO A 139 -14.19 7.19 3.46
CA PRO A 139 -13.75 5.92 4.05
C PRO A 139 -14.43 4.67 3.49
N ARG A 140 -15.73 4.77 3.20
CA ARG A 140 -16.49 3.69 2.56
C ARG A 140 -15.91 3.32 1.18
N LEU A 141 -15.56 4.31 0.37
CA LEU A 141 -15.00 4.07 -0.97
C LEU A 141 -13.59 3.47 -0.88
N SER A 142 -12.78 3.83 0.12
CA SER A 142 -11.48 3.18 0.35
C SER A 142 -11.66 1.67 0.55
N ALA A 143 -12.59 1.26 1.43
CA ALA A 143 -12.89 -0.15 1.66
C ALA A 143 -13.49 -0.84 0.42
N GLU A 144 -14.37 -0.17 -0.33
CA GLU A 144 -14.95 -0.70 -1.57
C GLU A 144 -13.89 -0.96 -2.65
N TYR A 145 -12.93 -0.05 -2.83
CA TYR A 145 -11.84 -0.25 -3.80
C TYR A 145 -10.86 -1.33 -3.35
N LEU A 146 -10.58 -1.46 -2.05
CA LEU A 146 -9.79 -2.58 -1.52
C LEU A 146 -10.49 -3.91 -1.80
N GLU A 147 -11.83 -3.99 -1.58
CA GLU A 147 -12.59 -5.19 -1.88
C GLU A 147 -12.59 -5.54 -3.38
N GLN A 148 -12.78 -4.55 -4.24
CA GLN A 148 -12.71 -4.77 -5.70
C GLN A 148 -11.31 -5.26 -6.11
N THR A 149 -10.24 -4.70 -5.51
CA THR A 149 -8.87 -5.12 -5.77
C THR A 149 -8.64 -6.55 -5.28
N ARG A 150 -9.06 -6.87 -4.06
CA ARG A 150 -9.00 -8.22 -3.50
C ARG A 150 -9.72 -9.22 -4.40
N GLY A 151 -10.97 -8.91 -4.81
CA GLY A 151 -11.75 -9.78 -5.69
C GLY A 151 -11.11 -10.02 -7.05
N ALA A 152 -10.50 -8.99 -7.66
CA ALA A 152 -9.78 -9.13 -8.93
C ALA A 152 -8.52 -10.00 -8.79
N ILE A 153 -7.80 -9.88 -7.68
CA ILE A 153 -6.63 -10.70 -7.37
C ILE A 153 -7.06 -12.14 -7.10
N ASP A 154 -8.06 -12.35 -6.25
CA ASP A 154 -8.56 -13.68 -5.88
C ASP A 154 -9.12 -14.45 -7.09
N PHE A 155 -9.79 -13.75 -8.03
CA PHE A 155 -10.23 -14.33 -9.30
C PHE A 155 -9.09 -14.95 -10.12
N ASN A 156 -7.94 -14.26 -10.17
CA ASN A 156 -6.78 -14.71 -10.93
C ASN A 156 -5.84 -15.63 -10.13
N ARG A 157 -5.86 -15.52 -8.82
CA ARG A 157 -4.96 -16.23 -7.92
C ARG A 157 -5.71 -16.57 -6.61
N PRO A 158 -6.62 -17.56 -6.65
CA PRO A 158 -7.46 -17.91 -5.50
C PRO A 158 -6.65 -18.27 -4.26
N GLY A 159 -7.03 -17.71 -3.12
CA GLY A 159 -6.43 -18.03 -1.83
C GLY A 159 -5.02 -17.47 -1.62
N ILE A 160 -4.53 -16.54 -2.47
CA ILE A 160 -3.24 -15.89 -2.25
C ILE A 160 -3.25 -15.14 -0.91
N PRO A 161 -2.20 -15.27 -0.07
CA PRO A 161 -2.08 -14.49 1.17
C PRO A 161 -2.09 -12.99 0.88
N ILE A 162 -2.91 -12.24 1.63
CA ILE A 162 -3.02 -10.78 1.53
C ILE A 162 -2.76 -10.17 2.90
N VAL A 163 -2.00 -9.08 2.93
CA VAL A 163 -1.82 -8.19 4.07
C VAL A 163 -2.22 -6.78 3.67
N ALA A 164 -2.80 -6.00 4.58
CA ALA A 164 -3.11 -4.61 4.33
C ALA A 164 -2.55 -3.70 5.43
N SER A 165 -2.44 -2.41 5.15
CA SER A 165 -2.03 -1.43 6.14
C SER A 165 -3.13 -0.44 6.48
N LEU A 166 -3.08 0.09 7.70
CA LEU A 166 -3.85 1.25 8.11
C LEU A 166 -3.08 2.54 7.76
N PRO A 167 -3.80 3.67 7.57
CA PRO A 167 -3.18 4.96 7.27
C PRO A 167 -2.10 5.35 8.26
N SER A 168 -0.99 5.88 7.76
CA SER A 168 0.09 6.47 8.54
C SER A 168 -0.36 7.77 9.25
N VAL A 169 0.56 8.44 9.94
CA VAL A 169 0.40 9.78 10.49
C VAL A 169 1.33 10.75 9.78
N HIS A 170 1.09 12.06 9.91
CA HIS A 170 1.94 13.12 9.37
C HIS A 170 1.87 14.39 10.21
N ILE A 171 2.86 15.27 10.01
CA ILE A 171 2.93 16.63 10.54
C ILE A 171 3.13 17.66 9.40
N ALA A 172 2.72 17.31 8.19
CA ALA A 172 2.97 18.10 6.98
C ALA A 172 2.23 19.43 6.99
N ASP A 173 2.97 20.52 6.81
CA ASP A 173 2.42 21.86 6.70
C ASP A 173 1.55 22.03 5.44
N THR A 174 1.84 21.27 4.36
CA THR A 174 1.01 21.24 3.15
C THR A 174 -0.46 20.87 3.42
N TYR A 175 -0.71 20.08 4.46
CA TYR A 175 -2.06 19.71 4.91
C TYR A 175 -2.49 20.45 6.19
N GLY A 176 -1.82 21.56 6.52
CA GLY A 176 -2.09 22.33 7.75
C GLY A 176 -2.00 21.48 9.02
N ARG A 177 -1.19 20.41 8.99
CA ARG A 177 -1.06 19.38 10.05
C ARG A 177 -2.38 18.71 10.44
N ALA A 178 -3.40 18.82 9.59
CA ALA A 178 -4.73 18.24 9.83
C ALA A 178 -4.83 16.82 9.28
N HIS A 179 -5.34 15.88 10.07
CA HIS A 179 -5.53 14.48 9.68
C HIS A 179 -6.81 13.87 10.27
N HIS A 180 -7.89 14.64 10.29
CA HIS A 180 -9.17 14.21 10.86
C HIS A 180 -9.83 13.04 10.11
N GLY A 181 -9.50 12.84 8.83
CA GLY A 181 -10.00 11.70 8.03
C GLY A 181 -9.40 10.34 8.43
N ARG A 182 -8.25 10.33 9.14
CA ARG A 182 -7.54 9.08 9.46
C ARG A 182 -8.39 8.08 10.24
N ALA A 183 -9.07 8.53 11.29
CA ALA A 183 -9.83 7.63 12.15
C ALA A 183 -10.94 6.91 11.38
N GLY A 184 -11.70 7.64 10.56
CA GLY A 184 -12.78 7.05 9.75
C GLY A 184 -12.24 6.08 8.69
N THR A 185 -11.15 6.43 7.99
CA THR A 185 -10.53 5.55 6.99
C THR A 185 -9.94 4.29 7.65
N ALA A 186 -9.24 4.44 8.78
CA ALA A 186 -8.72 3.31 9.53
C ALA A 186 -9.84 2.35 10.00
N ALA A 187 -10.95 2.89 10.53
CA ALA A 187 -12.09 2.09 10.94
C ALA A 187 -12.72 1.30 9.77
N ALA A 188 -12.89 1.94 8.60
CA ALA A 188 -13.45 1.30 7.42
C ALA A 188 -12.54 0.17 6.89
N ILE A 189 -11.23 0.42 6.82
CA ILE A 189 -10.25 -0.61 6.41
C ILE A 189 -10.19 -1.75 7.43
N THR A 190 -10.24 -1.43 8.73
CA THR A 190 -10.27 -2.47 9.79
C THR A 190 -11.48 -3.37 9.66
N GLN A 191 -12.68 -2.80 9.47
CA GLN A 191 -13.89 -3.58 9.29
C GLN A 191 -13.83 -4.47 8.03
N TRP A 192 -13.34 -3.93 6.91
CA TRP A 192 -13.15 -4.69 5.69
C TRP A 192 -12.17 -5.85 5.89
N ALA A 193 -11.03 -5.60 6.51
CA ALA A 193 -10.02 -6.62 6.75
C ALA A 193 -10.50 -7.74 7.69
N GLN A 194 -11.26 -7.38 8.74
CA GLN A 194 -11.89 -8.36 9.66
C GLN A 194 -12.88 -9.26 8.92
N ASN A 195 -13.68 -8.71 8.00
CA ASN A 195 -14.64 -9.48 7.22
C ASN A 195 -13.98 -10.52 6.29
N HIS A 196 -12.70 -10.35 5.99
CA HIS A 196 -11.91 -11.20 5.08
C HIS A 196 -10.76 -11.94 5.76
N ASN A 197 -10.61 -11.82 7.08
CA ASN A 197 -9.49 -12.38 7.86
C ASN A 197 -8.12 -11.94 7.32
N ILE A 198 -8.01 -10.67 6.90
CA ILE A 198 -6.77 -10.09 6.37
C ILE A 198 -5.98 -9.45 7.54
N PRO A 199 -4.74 -9.89 7.81
CA PRO A 199 -3.87 -9.24 8.78
C PRO A 199 -3.61 -7.78 8.44
N LEU A 200 -3.62 -6.91 9.46
CA LEU A 200 -3.42 -5.47 9.32
C LEU A 200 -2.16 -4.99 10.02
N VAL A 201 -1.44 -4.08 9.34
CA VAL A 201 -0.32 -3.35 9.91
C VAL A 201 -0.72 -1.91 10.21
N ASP A 202 -0.70 -1.50 11.48
CA ASP A 202 -0.89 -0.09 11.84
C ASP A 202 0.42 0.69 11.61
N LEU A 203 0.51 1.36 10.47
CA LEU A 203 1.67 2.20 10.13
C LEU A 203 1.89 3.31 11.15
N LYS A 204 0.82 3.83 11.82
CA LYS A 204 0.99 4.80 12.90
C LYS A 204 1.83 4.22 14.03
N ALA A 205 1.57 2.99 14.44
CA ALA A 205 2.32 2.35 15.51
C ALA A 205 3.82 2.24 15.20
N ALA A 206 4.16 1.98 13.91
CA ALA A 206 5.55 1.88 13.47
C ALA A 206 6.27 3.24 13.40
N VAL A 207 5.58 4.31 12.95
CA VAL A 207 6.29 5.52 12.50
C VAL A 207 5.99 6.79 13.29
N ALA A 208 5.02 6.76 14.22
CA ALA A 208 4.56 7.97 14.92
C ALA A 208 5.70 8.70 15.65
N GLU A 209 6.60 7.99 16.32
CA GLU A 209 7.73 8.60 17.01
C GLU A 209 8.68 9.30 16.04
N HIS A 210 8.99 8.66 14.90
CA HIS A 210 9.90 9.22 13.89
C HIS A 210 9.31 10.49 13.25
N ILE A 211 8.02 10.47 12.91
CA ILE A 211 7.32 11.60 12.29
C ILE A 211 7.13 12.74 13.30
N MET A 212 6.59 12.46 14.50
CA MET A 212 6.25 13.49 15.48
C MET A 212 7.49 14.18 16.07
N SER A 213 8.64 13.49 16.12
CA SER A 213 9.92 14.07 16.53
C SER A 213 10.64 14.83 15.42
N GLY A 214 10.09 14.89 14.19
CA GLY A 214 10.72 15.53 13.05
C GLY A 214 11.95 14.82 12.49
N ARG A 215 12.18 13.55 12.86
CA ARG A 215 13.30 12.73 12.35
C ARG A 215 13.04 12.11 10.98
N GLY A 216 11.82 12.26 10.43
CA GLY A 216 11.47 11.84 9.08
C GLY A 216 11.99 12.77 7.99
N ASN A 217 11.36 12.70 6.82
CA ASN A 217 11.60 13.68 5.75
C ASN A 217 11.09 15.07 6.18
N PRO A 218 11.77 16.16 5.80
CA PRO A 218 11.34 17.53 6.10
C PRO A 218 9.92 17.89 5.63
N ASP A 219 9.34 17.12 4.70
CA ASP A 219 7.95 17.33 4.26
C ASP A 219 6.90 16.92 5.32
N GLY A 220 7.31 16.23 6.39
CA GLY A 220 6.48 15.81 7.50
C GLY A 220 5.54 14.63 7.18
N ILE A 221 5.73 13.92 6.05
CA ILE A 221 4.95 12.76 5.61
C ILE A 221 5.82 11.52 5.50
N HIS A 222 6.93 11.64 4.77
CA HIS A 222 7.79 10.51 4.43
C HIS A 222 8.78 10.18 5.54
N TRP A 223 9.37 9.00 5.46
CA TRP A 223 10.04 8.34 6.57
C TRP A 223 11.56 8.43 6.47
N ASN A 224 12.22 8.28 7.62
CA ASN A 224 13.64 7.93 7.69
C ASN A 224 13.82 6.41 7.52
N PHE A 225 15.06 5.95 7.46
CA PHE A 225 15.35 4.53 7.25
C PHE A 225 15.00 3.67 8.47
N GLU A 226 15.09 4.20 9.68
CA GLU A 226 14.67 3.52 10.90
C GLU A 226 13.16 3.23 10.88
N ALA A 227 12.36 4.17 10.40
CA ALA A 227 10.92 3.95 10.23
C ALA A 227 10.61 2.92 9.14
N HIS A 228 11.38 2.88 8.03
CA HIS A 228 11.27 1.81 7.05
C HIS A 228 11.58 0.45 7.67
N GLN A 229 12.62 0.35 8.52
CA GLN A 229 12.94 -0.89 9.23
C GLN A 229 11.80 -1.32 10.16
N ALA A 230 11.26 -0.39 10.96
CA ALA A 230 10.14 -0.68 11.87
C ALA A 230 8.87 -1.14 11.12
N VAL A 231 8.58 -0.54 9.97
CA VAL A 231 7.47 -0.98 9.10
C VAL A 231 7.73 -2.38 8.54
N ALA A 232 8.95 -2.67 8.10
CA ALA A 232 9.31 -3.99 7.57
C ALA A 232 9.10 -5.10 8.62
N GLU A 233 9.47 -4.86 9.87
CA GLU A 233 9.28 -5.82 10.97
C GLU A 233 7.79 -6.14 11.21
N LEU A 234 6.93 -5.12 11.20
CA LEU A 234 5.48 -5.33 11.33
C LEU A 234 4.88 -6.02 10.10
N MET A 235 5.35 -5.69 8.88
CA MET A 235 4.92 -6.36 7.66
C MET A 235 5.30 -7.84 7.64
N LEU A 236 6.51 -8.19 8.08
CA LEU A 236 6.96 -9.58 8.19
C LEU A 236 6.09 -10.38 9.17
N LYS A 237 5.73 -9.79 10.31
CA LYS A 237 4.84 -10.43 11.27
C LYS A 237 3.45 -10.71 10.67
N ALA A 238 2.86 -9.70 10.02
CA ALA A 238 1.55 -9.83 9.38
C ALA A 238 1.57 -10.83 8.20
N LEU A 239 2.66 -10.86 7.42
CA LEU A 239 2.84 -11.83 6.34
C LEU A 239 2.96 -13.26 6.88
N ALA A 240 3.68 -13.48 7.96
CA ALA A 240 3.78 -14.80 8.59
C ALA A 240 2.40 -15.32 9.02
N GLU A 241 1.55 -14.47 9.57
CA GLU A 241 0.17 -14.79 9.93
C GLU A 241 -0.68 -15.13 8.69
N ALA A 242 -0.60 -14.30 7.63
CA ALA A 242 -1.33 -14.52 6.39
C ALA A 242 -0.92 -15.83 5.69
N LEU A 243 0.39 -16.11 5.62
CA LEU A 243 0.93 -17.33 5.03
C LEU A 243 0.51 -18.58 5.82
N GLN A 244 0.53 -18.51 7.15
CA GLN A 244 0.07 -19.61 8.01
C GLN A 244 -1.41 -19.90 7.80
N THR A 245 -2.25 -18.88 7.74
CA THR A 245 -3.71 -19.01 7.51
C THR A 245 -3.99 -19.63 6.15
N ALA A 246 -3.33 -19.15 5.10
CA ALA A 246 -3.49 -19.69 3.74
C ALA A 246 -3.05 -21.17 3.67
N PHE A 247 -1.96 -21.54 4.31
CA PHE A 247 -1.49 -22.93 4.39
C PHE A 247 -2.52 -23.84 5.10
N GLN A 248 -3.07 -23.39 6.23
CA GLN A 248 -4.08 -24.15 6.99
C GLN A 248 -5.36 -24.36 6.16
N THR A 249 -5.82 -23.32 5.46
CA THR A 249 -6.99 -23.39 4.59
C THR A 249 -6.77 -24.37 3.44
N ALA A 250 -5.63 -24.30 2.76
CA ALA A 250 -5.28 -25.22 1.68
C ALA A 250 -5.23 -26.68 2.16
N PHE A 251 -4.63 -26.92 3.34
CA PHE A 251 -4.54 -28.25 3.93
C PHE A 251 -5.93 -28.82 4.29
N GLN A 252 -6.81 -28.01 4.85
CA GLN A 252 -8.19 -28.41 5.17
C GLN A 252 -8.98 -28.76 3.90
N THR A 253 -8.87 -27.94 2.86
CA THR A 253 -9.56 -28.17 1.58
C THR A 253 -9.07 -29.46 0.89
N ALA A 254 -7.78 -29.75 0.96
CA ALA A 254 -7.20 -30.97 0.38
C ALA A 254 -7.64 -32.25 1.09
N ASN A 255 -7.99 -32.15 2.38
CA ASN A 255 -8.38 -33.30 3.21
C ASN A 255 -9.91 -33.50 3.32
N LEU A 256 -10.74 -32.68 2.65
CA LEU A 256 -12.18 -32.93 2.60
C LEU A 256 -12.45 -34.23 1.82
N PRO A 257 -13.22 -35.17 2.38
CA PRO A 257 -13.60 -36.42 1.68
C PRO A 257 -14.38 -36.04 0.40
N ASN A 258 -13.92 -36.57 -0.73
CA ASN A 258 -14.59 -36.45 -2.03
C ASN A 258 -16.02 -37.03 -1.91
N SER A 259 -17.01 -36.20 -1.56
CA SER A 259 -18.43 -36.59 -1.64
C SER A 259 -18.79 -36.73 -3.11
N LYS A 260 -18.69 -37.96 -3.63
CA LYS A 260 -19.23 -38.26 -4.96
C LYS A 260 -20.70 -37.82 -5.00
N PRO A 261 -21.13 -37.06 -6.02
CA PRO A 261 -22.56 -36.84 -6.22
C PRO A 261 -23.19 -38.20 -6.45
N GLY A 262 -24.12 -38.56 -5.58
CA GLY A 262 -24.95 -39.76 -5.73
C GLY A 262 -25.69 -39.70 -7.08
N ARG A 263 -25.64 -40.81 -7.78
CA ARG A 263 -26.37 -41.02 -9.03
C ARG A 263 -27.89 -40.95 -8.81
#